data_915f99ed2e90f438947f0f90418d3ad6
#
_entry.id   915f99ed2e90f438947f0f90418d3ad6
#
_cell.length_a   1.000
_cell.length_b   1.000
_cell.length_c   1.000
_cell.angle_alpha   90.00
_cell.angle_beta   90.00
_cell.angle_gamma   90.00
#
_symmetry.space_group_name_H-M   'P 1'
#
loop_
_entity.id
_entity.type
_entity.pdbx_description
1 polymer ?
#
loop_
_entity_poly.entity_id
_entity_poly.type
_entity_poly.pdbx_seq_one_letter_code
_entity_poly.pdbx_strand_id
1 'polypeptide(L)'
;MFWTRFFLQVVPLSLLGLLGSLAGLWFGPQDPGSTFMLLTGVICLLLFIALMTFKSVPGWNVGLLAALGLTLGVFLRAMAVEVRISVWLLSAVLAVLVFALTAWLGRRMGFRMRDVGTGLWLLSWAYLLGWAVIAFLGLDPIFTTAWAGAGVLIFAGLAAAWFASLEPQLDAQPGAALAVDLFFLFLNLTVAVRV
;
A
#
# COMPACT_ATOMS: atom_id res chain seq x y z
N MET A 1 25.82 -7.70 1.07
CA MET A 1 24.90 -8.57 1.86
C MET A 1 23.49 -7.98 2.00
N PHE A 2 23.35 -6.68 2.17
CA PHE A 2 22.07 -5.94 2.27
C PHE A 2 21.09 -6.22 1.11
N TRP A 3 21.49 -5.96 -0.15
CA TRP A 3 20.62 -6.16 -1.31
C TRP A 3 20.17 -7.61 -1.50
N THR A 4 21.02 -8.58 -1.16
CA THR A 4 20.67 -9.98 -1.24
C THR A 4 19.52 -10.33 -0.30
N ARG A 5 19.56 -9.85 0.96
CA ARG A 5 18.46 -10.04 1.92
C ARG A 5 17.19 -9.32 1.47
N PHE A 6 17.29 -8.09 1.01
CA PHE A 6 16.16 -7.34 0.51
C PHE A 6 15.45 -8.06 -0.65
N PHE A 7 16.21 -8.43 -1.69
CA PHE A 7 15.63 -9.09 -2.87
C PHE A 7 15.19 -10.54 -2.62
N LEU A 8 15.78 -11.26 -1.68
CA LEU A 8 15.41 -12.65 -1.40
C LEU A 8 14.31 -12.79 -0.33
N GLN A 9 14.17 -11.83 0.59
CA GLN A 9 13.26 -11.96 1.73
C GLN A 9 12.11 -10.95 1.70
N VAL A 10 12.36 -9.72 1.30
CA VAL A 10 11.35 -8.66 1.36
C VAL A 10 10.53 -8.60 0.07
N VAL A 11 11.19 -8.52 -1.07
CA VAL A 11 10.53 -8.35 -2.38
C VAL A 11 9.59 -9.50 -2.74
N PRO A 12 9.97 -10.79 -2.62
CA PRO A 12 9.06 -11.88 -2.99
C PRO A 12 7.80 -11.93 -2.14
N LEU A 13 7.91 -11.65 -0.85
CA LEU A 13 6.76 -11.63 0.05
C LEU A 13 5.84 -10.43 -0.23
N SER A 14 6.40 -9.26 -0.53
CA SER A 14 5.60 -8.10 -0.95
C SER A 14 4.87 -8.38 -2.26
N LEU A 15 5.54 -9.02 -3.22
CA LEU A 15 4.95 -9.44 -4.50
C LEU A 15 3.80 -10.42 -4.29
N LEU A 16 3.87 -11.32 -3.30
CA LEU A 16 2.78 -12.23 -2.97
C LEU A 16 1.50 -11.45 -2.60
N GLY A 17 1.60 -10.42 -1.77
CA GLY A 17 0.47 -9.55 -1.43
C GLY A 17 -0.07 -8.80 -2.66
N LEU A 18 0.82 -8.28 -3.51
CA LEU A 18 0.43 -7.57 -4.73
C LEU A 18 -0.22 -8.48 -5.76
N LEU A 19 0.30 -9.69 -5.96
CA LEU A 19 -0.30 -10.70 -6.82
C LEU A 19 -1.66 -11.15 -6.29
N GLY A 20 -1.81 -11.29 -4.97
CA GLY A 20 -3.10 -11.50 -4.33
C GLY A 20 -4.08 -10.38 -4.66
N SER A 21 -3.64 -9.11 -4.57
CA SER A 21 -4.50 -7.96 -4.90
C SER A 21 -4.89 -7.93 -6.38
N LEU A 22 -3.98 -8.26 -7.28
CA LEU A 22 -4.29 -8.39 -8.71
C LEU A 22 -5.27 -9.53 -8.99
N ALA A 23 -5.09 -10.67 -8.34
CA ALA A 23 -6.03 -11.80 -8.45
C ALA A 23 -7.41 -11.39 -7.92
N GLY A 24 -7.50 -10.73 -6.79
CA GLY A 24 -8.75 -10.21 -6.24
C GLY A 24 -9.44 -9.21 -7.16
N LEU A 25 -8.68 -8.29 -7.78
CA LEU A 25 -9.18 -7.37 -8.80
C LEU A 25 -9.72 -8.09 -10.05
N TRP A 26 -9.09 -9.20 -10.44
CA TRP A 26 -9.48 -9.96 -11.64
C TRP A 26 -10.73 -10.81 -11.40
N PHE A 27 -10.78 -11.52 -10.27
CA PHE A 27 -11.84 -12.47 -9.95
C PHE A 27 -12.98 -11.88 -9.13
N GLY A 28 -12.82 -10.65 -8.62
CA GLY A 28 -13.87 -9.98 -7.84
C GLY A 28 -15.14 -9.72 -8.65
N PRO A 29 -16.31 -9.73 -8.01
CA PRO A 29 -17.59 -9.48 -8.66
C PRO A 29 -17.63 -8.07 -9.25
N GLN A 30 -18.26 -7.93 -10.43
CA GLN A 30 -18.33 -6.65 -11.14
C GLN A 30 -19.46 -5.76 -10.64
N ASP A 31 -20.51 -6.35 -10.06
CA ASP A 31 -21.66 -5.62 -9.53
C ASP A 31 -22.05 -6.17 -8.15
N PRO A 32 -21.22 -5.88 -7.13
CA PRO A 32 -21.50 -6.33 -5.78
C PRO A 32 -22.56 -5.44 -5.11
N GLY A 33 -23.56 -6.01 -4.51
CA GLY A 33 -24.49 -5.27 -3.66
C GLY A 33 -23.76 -4.60 -2.48
N SER A 34 -24.38 -3.56 -1.91
CA SER A 34 -23.83 -2.78 -0.78
C SER A 34 -23.43 -3.65 0.42
N THR A 35 -24.18 -4.70 0.72
CA THR A 35 -23.89 -5.67 1.78
C THR A 35 -22.56 -6.41 1.54
N PHE A 36 -22.30 -6.82 0.30
CA PHE A 36 -21.02 -7.47 -0.06
C PHE A 36 -19.84 -6.53 0.11
N MET A 37 -19.97 -5.28 -0.34
CA MET A 37 -18.91 -4.26 -0.18
C MET A 37 -18.61 -4.01 1.29
N LEU A 38 -19.65 -3.87 2.12
CA LEU A 38 -19.49 -3.64 3.56
C LEU A 38 -18.82 -4.84 4.23
N LEU A 39 -19.28 -6.06 3.94
CA LEU A 39 -18.70 -7.30 4.49
C LEU A 39 -17.22 -7.44 4.08
N THR A 40 -16.92 -7.26 2.80
CA THR A 40 -15.53 -7.35 2.30
C THR A 40 -14.64 -6.29 2.93
N GLY A 41 -15.14 -5.05 3.11
CA GLY A 41 -14.44 -3.98 3.81
C GLY A 41 -14.13 -4.33 5.28
N VAL A 42 -15.10 -4.90 5.99
CA VAL A 42 -14.90 -5.36 7.37
C VAL A 42 -13.85 -6.49 7.42
N ILE A 43 -13.91 -7.45 6.50
CA ILE A 43 -12.93 -8.53 6.43
C ILE A 43 -11.53 -7.96 6.15
N CYS A 44 -11.39 -7.00 5.23
CA CYS A 44 -10.12 -6.31 4.98
C CYS A 44 -9.59 -5.64 6.25
N LEU A 45 -10.43 -4.95 7.00
CA LEU A 45 -10.04 -4.29 8.24
C LEU A 45 -9.56 -5.30 9.30
N LEU A 46 -10.29 -6.40 9.47
CA LEU A 46 -9.92 -7.47 10.42
C LEU A 46 -8.60 -8.13 10.03
N LEU A 47 -8.41 -8.45 8.74
CA LEU A 47 -7.16 -9.00 8.22
C LEU A 47 -5.99 -8.02 8.38
N PHE A 48 -6.24 -6.73 8.16
CA PHE A 48 -5.24 -5.68 8.39
C PHE A 48 -4.81 -5.62 9.86
N ILE A 49 -5.76 -5.61 10.80
CA ILE A 49 -5.47 -5.60 12.24
C ILE A 49 -4.70 -6.87 12.63
N ALA A 50 -5.16 -8.04 12.15
CA ALA A 50 -4.47 -9.30 12.39
C ALA A 50 -3.05 -9.29 11.83
N LEU A 51 -2.84 -8.80 10.60
CA LEU A 51 -1.53 -8.70 9.98
C LEU A 51 -0.61 -7.77 10.76
N MET A 52 -1.09 -6.61 11.23
CA MET A 52 -0.29 -5.68 12.04
C MET A 52 0.08 -6.29 13.40
N THR A 53 -0.80 -7.09 13.99
CA THR A 53 -0.56 -7.77 15.26
C THR A 53 0.46 -8.91 15.11
N PHE A 54 0.35 -9.69 14.03
CA PHE A 54 1.15 -10.89 13.81
C PHE A 54 2.27 -10.72 12.76
N LYS A 55 2.60 -9.49 12.35
CA LYS A 55 3.58 -9.23 11.28
C LYS A 55 4.97 -9.81 11.57
N SER A 56 5.33 -9.98 12.83
CA SER A 56 6.62 -10.54 13.25
C SER A 56 6.57 -12.06 13.47
N VAL A 57 5.39 -12.70 13.36
CA VAL A 57 5.24 -14.13 13.60
C VAL A 57 5.42 -14.90 12.29
N PRO A 58 6.47 -15.75 12.18
CA PRO A 58 6.74 -16.51 10.95
C PRO A 58 5.56 -17.39 10.54
N GLY A 59 5.27 -17.43 9.24
CA GLY A 59 4.15 -18.19 8.67
C GLY A 59 2.81 -17.45 8.70
N TRP A 60 2.39 -16.91 9.83
CA TRP A 60 1.15 -16.15 9.95
C TRP A 60 1.18 -14.89 9.11
N ASN A 61 2.28 -14.14 9.15
CA ASN A 61 2.45 -12.93 8.36
C ASN A 61 2.32 -13.16 6.84
N VAL A 62 2.84 -14.27 6.32
CA VAL A 62 2.75 -14.62 4.89
C VAL A 62 1.32 -14.96 4.51
N GLY A 63 0.65 -15.83 5.31
CA GLY A 63 -0.74 -16.22 5.08
C GLY A 63 -1.70 -15.03 5.16
N LEU A 64 -1.54 -14.19 6.19
CA LEU A 64 -2.36 -12.99 6.37
C LEU A 64 -2.11 -11.95 5.28
N LEU A 65 -0.87 -11.78 4.81
CA LEU A 65 -0.53 -10.87 3.72
C LEU A 65 -1.18 -11.31 2.41
N ALA A 66 -1.13 -12.61 2.09
CA ALA A 66 -1.78 -13.16 0.90
C ALA A 66 -3.31 -13.02 0.97
N ALA A 67 -3.92 -13.35 2.12
CA ALA A 67 -5.35 -13.23 2.35
C ALA A 67 -5.82 -11.78 2.27
N LEU A 68 -5.09 -10.86 2.91
CA LEU A 68 -5.39 -9.43 2.84
C LEU A 68 -5.24 -8.90 1.42
N GLY A 69 -4.17 -9.27 0.71
CA GLY A 69 -3.98 -8.88 -0.68
C GLY A 69 -5.17 -9.29 -1.53
N LEU A 70 -5.57 -10.56 -1.50
CA LEU A 70 -6.71 -11.08 -2.25
C LEU A 70 -8.02 -10.34 -1.89
N THR A 71 -8.33 -10.23 -0.61
CA THR A 71 -9.58 -9.60 -0.13
C THR A 71 -9.60 -8.11 -0.48
N LEU A 72 -8.47 -7.43 -0.36
CA LEU A 72 -8.34 -6.02 -0.73
C LEU A 72 -8.53 -5.82 -2.23
N GLY A 73 -7.98 -6.71 -3.07
CA GLY A 73 -8.22 -6.67 -4.52
C GLY A 73 -9.70 -6.83 -4.87
N VAL A 74 -10.41 -7.77 -4.22
CA VAL A 74 -11.86 -7.93 -4.35
C VAL A 74 -12.61 -6.67 -3.92
N PHE A 75 -12.24 -6.08 -2.79
CA PHE A 75 -12.82 -4.84 -2.28
C PHE A 75 -12.61 -3.66 -3.24
N LEU A 76 -11.37 -3.49 -3.74
CA LEU A 76 -11.05 -2.45 -4.71
C LEU A 76 -11.80 -2.65 -6.04
N ARG A 77 -12.03 -3.90 -6.46
CA ARG A 77 -12.85 -4.20 -7.63
C ARG A 77 -14.30 -3.79 -7.41
N ALA A 78 -14.84 -4.11 -6.24
CA ALA A 78 -16.18 -3.76 -5.85
C ALA A 78 -16.43 -2.24 -5.81
N MET A 79 -15.47 -1.49 -5.28
CA MET A 79 -15.53 -0.02 -5.22
C MET A 79 -15.31 0.66 -6.58
N ALA A 80 -14.69 -0.03 -7.52
CA ALA A 80 -14.20 0.55 -8.78
C ALA A 80 -14.88 -0.06 -10.01
N VAL A 81 -16.20 -0.27 -9.94
CA VAL A 81 -17.00 -0.92 -11.00
C VAL A 81 -16.76 -0.33 -12.39
N GLU A 82 -16.50 0.98 -12.48
CA GLU A 82 -16.29 1.67 -13.76
C GLU A 82 -14.81 1.72 -14.21
N VAL A 83 -13.87 1.30 -13.36
CA VAL A 83 -12.44 1.46 -13.68
C VAL A 83 -11.91 0.26 -14.42
N ARG A 84 -11.41 0.49 -15.63
CA ARG A 84 -10.78 -0.53 -16.47
C ARG A 84 -9.50 -1.07 -15.81
N ILE A 85 -9.28 -2.39 -15.93
CA ILE A 85 -8.05 -3.05 -15.42
C ILE A 85 -6.77 -2.40 -16.00
N SER A 86 -6.83 -1.89 -17.24
CA SER A 86 -5.72 -1.15 -17.85
C SER A 86 -5.28 0.09 -17.05
N VAL A 87 -6.23 0.78 -16.41
CA VAL A 87 -5.92 1.94 -15.54
C VAL A 87 -5.17 1.49 -14.29
N TRP A 88 -5.57 0.37 -13.69
CA TRP A 88 -4.85 -0.21 -12.55
C TRP A 88 -3.43 -0.63 -12.91
N LEU A 89 -3.24 -1.28 -14.06
CA LEU A 89 -1.91 -1.67 -14.54
C LEU A 89 -1.03 -0.46 -14.81
N LEU A 90 -1.57 0.59 -15.45
CA LEU A 90 -0.84 1.84 -15.68
C LEU A 90 -0.45 2.49 -14.36
N SER A 91 -1.38 2.58 -13.40
CA SER A 91 -1.11 3.13 -12.07
C SER A 91 -0.05 2.34 -11.32
N ALA A 92 -0.06 1.01 -11.42
CA ALA A 92 0.98 0.16 -10.83
C ALA A 92 2.35 0.40 -11.46
N VAL A 93 2.43 0.56 -12.79
CA VAL A 93 3.69 0.90 -13.49
C VAL A 93 4.21 2.26 -13.04
N LEU A 94 3.35 3.27 -12.98
CA LEU A 94 3.73 4.60 -12.49
C LEU A 94 4.17 4.55 -11.02
N ALA A 95 3.46 3.78 -10.18
CA ALA A 95 3.86 3.58 -8.79
C ALA A 95 5.25 2.92 -8.67
N VAL A 96 5.58 1.94 -9.53
CA VAL A 96 6.93 1.35 -9.59
C VAL A 96 7.99 2.40 -9.91
N LEU A 97 7.73 3.28 -10.89
CA LEU A 97 8.67 4.33 -11.27
C LEU A 97 8.88 5.33 -10.13
N VAL A 98 7.79 5.80 -9.51
CA VAL A 98 7.85 6.70 -8.34
C VAL A 98 8.59 6.01 -7.19
N PHE A 99 8.31 4.74 -6.97
CA PHE A 99 8.94 3.94 -5.91
C PHE A 99 10.45 3.76 -6.15
N ALA A 100 10.87 3.49 -7.37
CA ALA A 100 12.29 3.40 -7.73
C ALA A 100 13.01 4.74 -7.52
N LEU A 101 12.38 5.86 -7.92
CA LEU A 101 12.91 7.19 -7.70
C LEU A 101 13.03 7.50 -6.20
N THR A 102 12.00 7.19 -5.41
CA THR A 102 12.01 7.43 -3.96
C THR A 102 13.00 6.55 -3.22
N ALA A 103 13.23 5.31 -3.68
CA ALA A 103 14.27 4.44 -3.16
C ALA A 103 15.67 5.04 -3.36
N TRP A 104 15.91 5.58 -4.57
CA TRP A 104 17.17 6.24 -4.89
C TRP A 104 17.35 7.53 -4.06
N LEU A 105 16.32 8.38 -3.97
CA LEU A 105 16.35 9.61 -3.18
C LEU A 105 16.54 9.33 -1.68
N GLY A 106 15.77 8.40 -1.12
CA GLY A 106 15.83 8.03 0.29
C GLY A 106 17.23 7.57 0.70
N ARG A 107 17.88 6.79 -0.15
CA ARG A 107 19.25 6.35 0.10
C ARG A 107 20.28 7.50 -0.01
N ARG A 108 20.08 8.45 -0.92
CA ARG A 108 20.97 9.61 -1.03
C ARG A 108 20.79 10.61 0.09
N MET A 109 19.57 10.83 0.54
CA MET A 109 19.25 11.78 1.61
C MET A 109 19.44 11.18 3.01
N GLY A 110 19.47 9.87 3.14
CA GLY A 110 19.86 9.11 4.33
C GLY A 110 19.16 9.60 5.61
N PHE A 111 19.95 10.05 6.56
CA PHE A 111 19.50 10.41 7.90
C PHE A 111 18.38 11.49 7.93
N ARG A 112 18.44 12.48 7.05
CA ARG A 112 17.43 13.57 7.01
C ARG A 112 16.01 13.07 6.71
N MET A 113 15.88 12.08 5.82
CA MET A 113 14.58 11.49 5.48
C MET A 113 14.02 10.61 6.61
N ARG A 114 14.88 9.95 7.38
CA ARG A 114 14.45 9.15 8.52
C ARG A 114 13.73 10.00 9.57
N ASP A 115 14.22 11.18 9.86
CA ASP A 115 13.66 12.06 10.89
C ASP A 115 12.28 12.61 10.49
N VAL A 116 12.02 12.76 9.20
CA VAL A 116 10.72 13.22 8.66
C VAL A 116 9.68 12.09 8.63
N GLY A 117 10.11 10.83 8.73
CA GLY A 117 9.24 9.66 8.57
C GLY A 117 8.05 9.64 9.53
N THR A 118 8.22 10.03 10.79
CA THR A 118 7.13 10.09 11.77
C THR A 118 6.07 11.12 11.39
N GLY A 119 6.48 12.29 10.92
CA GLY A 119 5.55 13.32 10.45
C GLY A 119 4.77 12.87 9.22
N LEU A 120 5.44 12.24 8.27
CA LEU A 120 4.81 11.68 7.07
C LEU A 120 3.85 10.53 7.41
N TRP A 121 4.17 9.72 8.39
CA TRP A 121 3.28 8.66 8.89
C TRP A 121 1.99 9.24 9.46
N LEU A 122 2.05 10.28 10.29
CA LEU A 122 0.86 10.98 10.79
C LEU A 122 0.06 11.63 9.65
N LEU A 123 0.74 12.24 8.68
CA LEU A 123 0.09 12.80 7.49
C LEU A 123 -0.61 11.73 6.65
N SER A 124 -0.08 10.50 6.58
CA SER A 124 -0.75 9.42 5.86
C SER A 124 -2.07 9.03 6.50
N TRP A 125 -2.18 9.02 7.83
CA TRP A 125 -3.44 8.81 8.53
C TRP A 125 -4.43 9.94 8.28
N ALA A 126 -3.97 11.19 8.36
CA ALA A 126 -4.80 12.35 8.03
C ALA A 126 -5.30 12.30 6.58
N TYR A 127 -4.46 11.85 5.65
CA TYR A 127 -4.83 11.63 4.25
C TYR A 127 -5.91 10.56 4.10
N LEU A 128 -5.78 9.41 4.77
CA LEU A 128 -6.79 8.35 4.71
C LEU A 128 -8.12 8.79 5.31
N LEU A 129 -8.09 9.52 6.44
CA LEU A 129 -9.29 10.11 7.04
C LEU A 129 -9.93 11.15 6.10
N GLY A 130 -9.13 11.94 5.40
CA GLY A 130 -9.60 12.90 4.40
C GLY A 130 -10.37 12.21 3.25
N TRP A 131 -9.94 11.02 2.81
CA TRP A 131 -10.71 10.24 1.83
C TRP A 131 -12.09 9.85 2.35
N ALA A 132 -12.20 9.47 3.62
CA ALA A 132 -13.50 9.17 4.22
C ALA A 132 -14.40 10.42 4.21
N VAL A 133 -13.85 11.58 4.54
CA VAL A 133 -14.59 12.87 4.50
C VAL A 133 -15.02 13.21 3.07
N ILE A 134 -14.13 13.08 2.08
CA ILE A 134 -14.43 13.33 0.66
C ILE A 134 -15.55 12.41 0.18
N ALA A 135 -15.49 11.12 0.50
CA ALA A 135 -16.52 10.15 0.14
C ALA A 135 -17.88 10.47 0.78
N PHE A 136 -17.87 11.00 2.01
CA PHE A 136 -19.09 11.36 2.74
C PHE A 136 -19.76 12.65 2.21
N LEU A 137 -18.94 13.64 1.81
CA LEU A 137 -19.41 14.95 1.39
C LEU A 137 -19.67 15.06 -0.11
N GLY A 138 -19.23 14.07 -0.91
CA GLY A 138 -19.41 14.08 -2.37
C GLY A 138 -18.71 15.28 -3.03
N LEU A 139 -17.47 15.56 -2.67
CA LEU A 139 -16.74 16.74 -3.11
C LEU A 139 -16.42 16.71 -4.62
N ASP A 140 -16.25 17.91 -5.18
CA ASP A 140 -15.94 18.14 -6.60
C ASP A 140 -14.72 17.32 -7.10
N PRO A 141 -14.74 16.82 -8.36
CA PRO A 141 -13.63 16.10 -8.99
C PRO A 141 -12.28 16.82 -8.93
N ILE A 142 -12.28 18.15 -9.00
CA ILE A 142 -11.03 18.94 -8.88
C ILE A 142 -10.39 18.74 -7.49
N PHE A 143 -11.22 18.74 -6.46
CA PHE A 143 -10.74 18.52 -5.08
C PHE A 143 -10.23 17.10 -4.89
N THR A 144 -10.92 16.09 -5.44
CA THR A 144 -10.48 14.70 -5.38
C THR A 144 -9.15 14.48 -6.09
N THR A 145 -8.94 15.11 -7.25
CA THR A 145 -7.67 15.06 -7.99
C THR A 145 -6.53 15.73 -7.22
N ALA A 146 -6.78 16.92 -6.66
CA ALA A 146 -5.78 17.60 -5.84
C ALA A 146 -5.40 16.78 -4.59
N TRP A 147 -6.41 16.15 -3.95
CA TRP A 147 -6.20 15.28 -2.80
C TRP A 147 -5.39 14.03 -3.16
N ALA A 148 -5.65 13.42 -4.31
CA ALA A 148 -4.86 12.30 -4.82
C ALA A 148 -3.39 12.71 -5.06
N GLY A 149 -3.16 13.88 -5.66
CA GLY A 149 -1.81 14.44 -5.82
C GLY A 149 -1.07 14.60 -4.48
N ALA A 150 -1.76 15.08 -3.44
CA ALA A 150 -1.21 15.14 -2.09
C ALA A 150 -0.84 13.73 -1.57
N GLY A 151 -1.66 12.72 -1.84
CA GLY A 151 -1.38 11.33 -1.49
C GLY A 151 -0.11 10.80 -2.15
N VAL A 152 0.10 11.07 -3.44
CA VAL A 152 1.34 10.69 -4.14
C VAL A 152 2.55 11.27 -3.43
N LEU A 153 2.52 12.55 -3.05
CA LEU A 153 3.64 13.19 -2.36
C LEU A 153 3.88 12.60 -0.97
N ILE A 154 2.82 12.35 -0.20
CA ILE A 154 2.92 11.77 1.15
C ILE A 154 3.50 10.36 1.07
N PHE A 155 2.96 9.47 0.22
CA PHE A 155 3.42 8.09 0.13
C PHE A 155 4.76 7.95 -0.56
N ALA A 156 5.10 8.82 -1.50
CA ALA A 156 6.44 8.90 -2.06
C ALA A 156 7.45 9.34 -0.99
N GLY A 157 7.13 10.33 -0.17
CA GLY A 157 7.95 10.76 0.96
C GLY A 157 8.12 9.65 2.00
N LEU A 158 7.04 8.94 2.36
CA LEU A 158 7.11 7.77 3.25
C LEU A 158 7.98 6.66 2.69
N ALA A 159 7.87 6.35 1.40
CA ALA A 159 8.71 5.36 0.75
C ALA A 159 10.19 5.78 0.82
N ALA A 160 10.50 7.06 0.56
CA ALA A 160 11.86 7.58 0.67
C ALA A 160 12.40 7.47 2.12
N ALA A 161 11.60 7.83 3.12
CA ALA A 161 11.95 7.70 4.53
C ALA A 161 12.15 6.24 4.94
N TRP A 162 11.29 5.34 4.45
CA TRP A 162 11.41 3.90 4.69
C TRP A 162 12.71 3.35 4.09
N PHE A 163 13.06 3.69 2.85
CA PHE A 163 14.32 3.27 2.24
C PHE A 163 15.56 3.86 2.92
N ALA A 164 15.44 5.08 3.47
CA ALA A 164 16.52 5.69 4.26
C ALA A 164 16.80 4.92 5.56
N SER A 165 15.78 4.28 6.13
CA SER A 165 15.86 3.51 7.39
C SER A 165 15.93 1.99 7.18
N LEU A 166 15.95 1.51 5.95
CA LEU A 166 15.81 0.08 5.64
C LEU A 166 16.97 -0.76 6.14
N GLU A 167 18.21 -0.26 6.05
CA GLU A 167 19.41 -1.01 6.45
C GLU A 167 19.40 -1.44 7.92
N PRO A 168 19.21 -0.53 8.90
CA PRO A 168 19.07 -0.93 10.29
C PRO A 168 17.83 -1.76 10.58
N GLN A 169 16.74 -1.59 9.82
CA GLN A 169 15.53 -2.37 10.00
C GLN A 169 15.69 -3.83 9.54
N LEU A 170 16.47 -4.10 8.48
CA LEU A 170 16.77 -5.46 8.02
C LEU A 170 17.56 -6.29 9.04
N ASP A 171 18.33 -5.62 9.90
CA ASP A 171 19.05 -6.29 10.98
C ASP A 171 18.19 -6.47 12.25
N ALA A 172 17.22 -5.60 12.46
CA ALA A 172 16.35 -5.59 13.64
C ALA A 172 15.05 -6.38 13.48
N GLN A 173 14.56 -6.59 12.26
CA GLN A 173 13.23 -7.15 11.99
C GLN A 173 13.29 -8.31 10.97
N PRO A 174 12.32 -9.27 11.07
CA PRO A 174 12.15 -10.30 10.04
C PRO A 174 11.84 -9.66 8.68
N GLY A 175 12.39 -10.21 7.59
CA GLY A 175 12.14 -9.74 6.22
C GLY A 175 10.65 -9.71 5.87
N ALA A 176 9.85 -10.61 6.44
CA ALA A 176 8.41 -10.64 6.24
C ALA A 176 7.67 -9.43 6.87
N ALA A 177 8.14 -8.90 8.01
CA ALA A 177 7.58 -7.68 8.59
C ALA A 177 7.82 -6.47 7.68
N LEU A 178 9.03 -6.37 7.10
CA LEU A 178 9.38 -5.34 6.14
C LEU A 178 8.64 -5.49 4.81
N ALA A 179 8.31 -6.72 4.41
CA ALA A 179 7.51 -6.99 3.23
C ALA A 179 6.07 -6.46 3.38
N VAL A 180 5.50 -6.53 4.58
CA VAL A 180 4.19 -5.94 4.90
C VAL A 180 4.24 -4.42 4.71
N ASP A 181 5.25 -3.76 5.27
CA ASP A 181 5.41 -2.30 5.15
C ASP A 181 5.59 -1.89 3.68
N LEU A 182 6.41 -2.62 2.92
CA LEU A 182 6.64 -2.40 1.49
C LEU A 182 5.36 -2.57 0.67
N PHE A 183 4.59 -3.62 0.94
CA PHE A 183 3.30 -3.87 0.30
C PHE A 183 2.34 -2.69 0.50
N PHE A 184 2.19 -2.21 1.74
CA PHE A 184 1.29 -1.10 2.02
C PHE A 184 1.73 0.22 1.40
N LEU A 185 3.02 0.52 1.42
CA LEU A 185 3.55 1.72 0.76
C LEU A 185 3.26 1.69 -0.75
N PHE A 186 3.54 0.56 -1.40
CA PHE A 186 3.32 0.40 -2.83
C PHE A 186 1.83 0.46 -3.19
N LEU A 187 0.98 -0.22 -2.42
CA LEU A 187 -0.46 -0.23 -2.63
C LEU A 187 -1.06 1.18 -2.52
N ASN A 188 -0.75 1.89 -1.43
CA ASN A 188 -1.25 3.24 -1.22
C ASN A 188 -0.78 4.20 -2.32
N LEU A 189 0.47 4.06 -2.76
CA LEU A 189 0.99 4.84 -3.87
C LEU A 189 0.25 4.53 -5.18
N THR A 190 -0.02 3.24 -5.46
CA THR A 190 -0.79 2.81 -6.64
C THR A 190 -2.20 3.39 -6.63
N VAL A 191 -2.88 3.37 -5.47
CA VAL A 191 -4.21 3.94 -5.30
C VAL A 191 -4.18 5.46 -5.47
N ALA A 192 -3.17 6.14 -4.93
CA ALA A 192 -3.04 7.60 -5.05
C ALA A 192 -2.75 8.05 -6.49
N VAL A 193 -1.94 7.30 -7.24
CA VAL A 193 -1.60 7.61 -8.66
C VAL A 193 -2.78 7.36 -9.60
N ARG A 194 -3.76 6.54 -9.21
CA ARG A 194 -4.89 6.14 -10.05
C ARG A 194 -5.86 7.29 -10.34
N VAL A 195 -5.98 8.24 -9.45
CA VAL A 195 -6.93 9.36 -9.55
C VAL A 195 -6.39 10.46 -10.45
#